data_f97ef2a0ead817ce367b1df1faeb47e3
#
_entry.id   f97ef2a0ead817ce367b1df1faeb47e3
#
_cell.length_a   1.000
_cell.length_b   1.000
_cell.length_c   1.000
_cell.angle_alpha   90.00
_cell.angle_beta   90.00
_cell.angle_gamma   90.00
#
_symmetry.space_group_name_H-M   'P 1'
#
loop_
_entity.id
_entity.type
_entity.pdbx_description
1 polymer ?
#
loop_
_entity_poly.entity_id
_entity_poly.type
_entity_poly.pdbx_seq_one_letter_code
_entity_poly.pdbx_strand_id
1 'polypeptide(L)'
;MQRTLRRMALSIVERTGKRASELCLVGVRRGGVDVAKRLAEAIADLEEEAPKVGAVDISLYRDDAATALPDAKIGPSEIRFPIDGREVILVDDVLQTGRTIRAAIDCVLDYGRPRRIWLAVLFDRGGRELPVHPDFVGKTVDV
;
A
#
# COMPACT_ATOMS: atom_id res chain seq x y z
N MET A 1 -14.23 5.28 11.16
CA MET A 1 -13.50 4.43 10.21
C MET A 1 -14.07 4.54 8.80
N GLN A 2 -15.34 4.28 8.62
CA GLN A 2 -15.97 4.30 7.30
C GLN A 2 -15.86 5.68 6.63
N ARG A 3 -16.08 6.72 7.38
CA ARG A 3 -15.98 8.09 6.88
C ARG A 3 -14.54 8.44 6.47
N THR A 4 -13.58 7.99 7.25
CA THR A 4 -12.16 8.20 6.96
C THR A 4 -11.78 7.51 5.65
N LEU A 5 -12.23 6.27 5.46
CA LEU A 5 -11.93 5.52 4.25
C LEU A 5 -12.57 6.16 3.02
N ARG A 6 -13.78 6.68 3.14
CA ARG A 6 -14.44 7.38 2.03
C ARG A 6 -13.68 8.64 1.62
N ARG A 7 -13.21 9.40 2.62
CA ARG A 7 -12.42 10.60 2.36
C ARG A 7 -11.11 10.24 1.65
N MET A 8 -10.44 9.19 2.11
CA MET A 8 -9.21 8.72 1.48
C MET A 8 -9.47 8.25 0.05
N ALA A 9 -10.54 7.49 -0.16
CA ALA A 9 -10.90 7.00 -1.48
C ALA A 9 -11.12 8.15 -2.46
N LEU A 10 -11.86 9.18 -2.05
CA LEU A 10 -12.10 10.34 -2.88
C LEU A 10 -10.79 11.05 -3.22
N SER A 11 -9.92 11.23 -2.23
CA SER A 11 -8.61 11.85 -2.44
C SER A 11 -7.76 11.06 -3.43
N ILE A 12 -7.78 9.73 -3.34
CA ILE A 12 -7.03 8.88 -4.26
C ILE A 12 -7.53 9.07 -5.69
N VAL A 13 -8.83 9.02 -5.89
CA VAL A 13 -9.42 9.18 -7.22
C VAL A 13 -9.08 10.56 -7.79
N GLU A 14 -9.23 11.60 -6.98
CA GLU A 14 -8.99 12.97 -7.44
C GLU A 14 -7.52 13.24 -7.74
N ARG A 15 -6.64 12.81 -6.86
CA ARG A 15 -5.20 13.12 -7.02
C ARG A 15 -4.53 12.29 -8.09
N THR A 16 -4.90 11.02 -8.23
CA THR A 16 -4.31 10.20 -9.28
C THR A 16 -4.86 10.55 -10.66
N GLY A 17 -6.09 11.06 -10.72
CA GLY A 17 -6.74 11.36 -11.98
C GLY A 17 -6.98 10.14 -12.84
N LYS A 18 -6.93 8.94 -12.25
CA LYS A 18 -7.05 7.69 -12.97
C LYS A 18 -8.38 7.03 -12.69
N ARG A 19 -8.87 6.26 -13.67
CA ARG A 19 -10.04 5.43 -13.49
C ARG A 19 -9.72 4.33 -12.48
N ALA A 20 -10.73 3.91 -11.72
CA ALA A 20 -10.55 2.87 -10.73
C ALA A 20 -9.93 1.60 -11.33
N SER A 21 -10.34 1.23 -12.53
CA SER A 21 -9.81 0.04 -13.20
C SER A 21 -8.33 0.13 -13.54
N GLU A 22 -7.76 1.34 -13.53
CA GLU A 22 -6.34 1.57 -13.80
C GLU A 22 -5.49 1.61 -12.52
N LEU A 23 -6.12 1.59 -11.36
CA LEU A 23 -5.42 1.65 -10.09
C LEU A 23 -5.18 0.25 -9.53
N CYS A 24 -4.01 0.07 -8.95
CA CYS A 24 -3.64 -1.16 -8.27
C CYS A 24 -3.35 -0.83 -6.82
N LEU A 25 -4.14 -1.37 -5.90
CA LEU A 25 -3.90 -1.22 -4.48
C LEU A 25 -3.15 -2.44 -3.98
N VAL A 26 -2.04 -2.22 -3.30
CA VAL A 26 -1.23 -3.31 -2.76
C VAL A 26 -1.10 -3.12 -1.26
N GLY A 27 -1.73 -4.00 -0.51
CA GLY A 27 -1.69 -3.94 0.95
C GLY A 27 -0.47 -4.65 1.51
N VAL A 28 0.11 -4.05 2.53
CA VAL A 28 1.24 -4.66 3.24
C VAL A 28 0.70 -5.59 4.30
N ARG A 29 1.10 -6.86 4.24
CA ARG A 29 0.65 -7.81 5.26
C ARG A 29 1.24 -7.42 6.61
N ARG A 30 0.45 -7.48 7.66
CA ARG A 30 -0.92 -8.04 7.59
C ARG A 30 -1.99 -6.94 7.56
N GLY A 31 -1.87 -5.92 8.40
CA GLY A 31 -2.90 -4.92 8.60
C GLY A 31 -3.28 -4.14 7.35
N GLY A 32 -2.31 -3.88 6.49
CA GLY A 32 -2.56 -3.08 5.28
C GLY A 32 -3.45 -3.77 4.26
N VAL A 33 -3.52 -5.09 4.27
CA VAL A 33 -4.36 -5.82 3.30
C VAL A 33 -5.84 -5.55 3.55
N ASP A 34 -6.25 -5.55 4.81
CA ASP A 34 -7.64 -5.25 5.15
C ASP A 34 -7.99 -3.81 4.78
N VAL A 35 -7.08 -2.88 5.07
CA VAL A 35 -7.28 -1.47 4.72
C VAL A 35 -7.38 -1.32 3.20
N ALA A 36 -6.51 -2.01 2.45
CA ALA A 36 -6.54 -1.94 0.98
C ALA A 36 -7.87 -2.44 0.42
N LYS A 37 -8.39 -3.54 0.96
CA LYS A 37 -9.67 -4.08 0.52
C LYS A 37 -10.81 -3.10 0.81
N ARG A 38 -10.80 -2.49 1.98
CA ARG A 38 -11.82 -1.50 2.35
C ARG A 38 -11.73 -0.24 1.50
N LEU A 39 -10.51 0.21 1.20
CA LEU A 39 -10.34 1.34 0.29
C LEU A 39 -10.83 1.00 -1.11
N ALA A 40 -10.56 -0.21 -1.59
CA ALA A 40 -11.03 -0.64 -2.91
C ALA A 40 -12.56 -0.64 -2.97
N GLU A 41 -13.21 -1.09 -1.90
CA GLU A 41 -14.67 -1.06 -1.82
C GLU A 41 -15.19 0.37 -1.84
N ALA A 42 -14.53 1.26 -1.10
CA ALA A 42 -14.94 2.67 -1.07
C ALA A 42 -14.75 3.34 -2.44
N ILE A 43 -13.68 3.01 -3.14
CA ILE A 43 -13.45 3.52 -4.50
C ILE A 43 -14.51 2.96 -5.45
N ALA A 44 -14.85 1.68 -5.32
CA ALA A 44 -15.88 1.07 -6.14
C ALA A 44 -17.23 1.74 -5.94
N ASP A 45 -17.54 2.13 -4.71
CA ASP A 45 -18.80 2.85 -4.42
C ASP A 45 -18.82 4.22 -5.10
N LEU A 46 -17.69 4.87 -5.24
CA LEU A 46 -17.60 6.18 -5.88
C LEU A 46 -17.60 6.09 -7.41
N GLU A 47 -16.94 5.08 -7.96
CA GLU A 47 -16.61 5.02 -9.39
C GLU A 47 -17.36 3.94 -10.15
N GLU A 48 -18.12 3.10 -9.46
CA GLU A 48 -18.82 1.96 -10.04
C GLU A 48 -17.89 0.92 -10.68
N GLU A 49 -16.61 1.00 -10.41
CA GLU A 49 -15.65 -0.02 -10.77
C GLU A 49 -14.60 -0.10 -9.68
N ALA A 50 -14.03 -1.28 -9.49
CA ALA A 50 -13.08 -1.54 -8.42
C ALA A 50 -11.65 -1.55 -8.94
N PRO A 51 -10.70 -1.02 -8.16
CA PRO A 51 -9.29 -1.21 -8.47
C PRO A 51 -8.88 -2.66 -8.20
N LYS A 52 -7.78 -3.06 -8.77
CA LYS A 52 -7.18 -4.36 -8.45
C LYS A 52 -6.54 -4.29 -7.09
N VAL A 53 -6.60 -5.39 -6.35
CA VAL A 53 -6.03 -5.46 -5.01
C VAL A 53 -5.06 -6.62 -4.92
N GLY A 54 -3.86 -6.32 -4.48
CA GLY A 54 -2.83 -7.31 -4.21
C GLY A 54 -2.32 -7.17 -2.80
N ALA A 55 -1.38 -8.03 -2.44
CA ALA A 55 -0.77 -8.03 -1.12
C ALA A 55 0.71 -8.35 -1.23
N VAL A 56 1.51 -7.76 -0.36
CA VAL A 56 2.93 -8.11 -0.25
C VAL A 56 3.23 -8.53 1.17
N ASP A 57 4.08 -9.52 1.30
CA ASP A 57 4.62 -9.95 2.57
C ASP A 57 6.08 -9.53 2.61
N ILE A 58 6.43 -8.73 3.59
CA ILE A 58 7.75 -8.11 3.66
C ILE A 58 8.75 -8.85 4.52
N SER A 59 8.41 -10.04 5.01
CA SER A 59 9.27 -10.71 5.97
C SER A 59 10.70 -10.93 5.48
N LEU A 60 10.91 -11.08 4.19
CA LEU A 60 12.26 -11.26 3.62
C LEU A 60 12.93 -9.94 3.20
N TYR A 61 12.23 -8.82 3.33
CA TYR A 61 12.72 -7.52 2.85
C TYR A 61 13.05 -6.57 4.00
N ARG A 62 12.84 -7.01 5.24
CA ARG A 62 13.11 -6.16 6.40
C ARG A 62 14.60 -6.21 6.75
N ASP A 63 15.09 -5.11 7.31
CA ASP A 63 16.48 -5.01 7.72
C ASP A 63 16.87 -6.12 8.71
N ASP A 64 15.95 -6.48 9.60
CA ASP A 64 16.19 -7.47 10.63
C ASP A 64 15.94 -8.91 10.15
N ALA A 65 15.61 -9.08 8.90
CA ALA A 65 15.39 -10.40 8.31
C ALA A 65 16.62 -10.93 7.58
N ALA A 66 17.78 -10.28 7.76
CA ALA A 66 19.01 -10.66 7.07
C ALA A 66 19.45 -12.08 7.42
N THR A 67 18.99 -12.61 8.53
CA THR A 67 19.30 -13.97 8.98
C THR A 67 18.23 -14.98 8.57
N ALA A 68 17.25 -14.56 7.81
CA ALA A 68 16.21 -15.47 7.35
C ALA A 68 16.83 -16.59 6.51
N LEU A 69 16.20 -17.75 6.54
CA LEU A 69 16.66 -18.89 5.78
C LEU A 69 16.70 -18.56 4.30
N PRO A 70 17.75 -18.96 3.57
CA PRO A 70 17.89 -18.61 2.16
C PRO A 70 16.73 -19.10 1.29
N ASP A 71 16.10 -20.19 1.67
CA ASP A 71 14.97 -20.75 0.94
C ASP A 71 13.64 -20.38 1.57
N ALA A 72 13.66 -19.52 2.58
CA ALA A 72 12.42 -19.00 3.14
C ALA A 72 11.73 -18.23 2.02
N LYS A 73 10.72 -18.82 1.50
CA LYS A 73 9.95 -18.18 0.45
C LYS A 73 9.37 -16.91 0.99
N ILE A 74 9.36 -15.92 0.13
CA ILE A 74 8.57 -14.73 0.38
C ILE A 74 7.20 -15.25 0.80
N GLY A 75 6.74 -14.87 1.96
CA GLY A 75 5.43 -15.22 2.41
C GLY A 75 4.44 -14.88 1.31
N PRO A 76 3.19 -15.27 1.38
CA PRO A 76 2.30 -15.21 0.23
C PRO A 76 2.04 -13.78 -0.20
N SER A 77 2.99 -13.24 -0.98
CA SER A 77 2.75 -12.05 -1.75
C SER A 77 1.86 -12.44 -2.91
N GLU A 78 0.80 -11.68 -3.12
CA GLU A 78 -0.19 -12.00 -4.13
C GLU A 78 -0.48 -10.76 -4.98
N ILE A 79 0.33 -10.58 -6.02
CA ILE A 79 0.05 -9.58 -7.03
C ILE A 79 -0.19 -10.37 -8.31
N ARG A 80 -1.46 -10.60 -8.64
CA ARG A 80 -1.87 -11.47 -9.73
C ARG A 80 -2.28 -10.71 -10.99
N PHE A 81 -1.71 -9.55 -11.17
CA PHE A 81 -2.01 -8.66 -12.29
C PHE A 81 -0.74 -7.91 -12.65
N PRO A 82 -0.59 -7.48 -13.91
CA PRO A 82 0.60 -6.73 -14.28
C PRO A 82 0.57 -5.33 -13.68
N ILE A 83 1.71 -4.87 -13.20
CA ILE A 83 1.85 -3.54 -12.63
C ILE A 83 2.71 -2.61 -13.48
N ASP A 84 3.31 -3.13 -14.55
CA ASP A 84 4.17 -2.32 -15.42
C ASP A 84 3.40 -1.13 -15.98
N GLY A 85 3.97 0.05 -15.79
CA GLY A 85 3.37 1.29 -16.29
C GLY A 85 2.12 1.74 -15.56
N ARG A 86 1.72 1.07 -14.50
CA ARG A 86 0.50 1.38 -13.77
C ARG A 86 0.79 2.23 -12.54
N GLU A 87 -0.26 2.87 -12.04
CA GLU A 87 -0.21 3.58 -10.76
C GLU A 87 -0.48 2.55 -9.65
N VAL A 88 0.48 2.37 -8.76
CA VAL A 88 0.34 1.47 -7.62
C VAL A 88 0.15 2.31 -6.38
N ILE A 89 -0.83 1.96 -5.57
CA ILE A 89 -1.04 2.59 -4.27
C ILE A 89 -0.71 1.55 -3.22
N LEU A 90 0.41 1.77 -2.55
CA LEU A 90 0.85 0.91 -1.47
C LEU A 90 0.08 1.31 -0.21
N VAL A 91 -0.54 0.34 0.45
CA VAL A 91 -1.45 0.61 1.56
C VAL A 91 -0.97 -0.10 2.82
N ASP A 92 -0.88 0.66 3.91
CA ASP A 92 -0.57 0.09 5.21
C ASP A 92 -1.52 0.68 6.26
N ASP A 93 -1.61 0.01 7.40
CA ASP A 93 -2.45 0.50 8.50
C ASP A 93 -1.76 1.61 9.27
N VAL A 94 -0.50 1.45 9.62
CA VAL A 94 0.26 2.40 10.45
C VAL A 94 1.61 2.70 9.82
N LEU A 95 1.94 3.97 9.74
CA LEU A 95 3.26 4.43 9.28
C LEU A 95 3.99 5.05 10.45
N GLN A 96 5.21 4.62 10.69
CA GLN A 96 6.06 5.19 11.72
C GLN A 96 7.46 5.47 11.18
N THR A 97 8.37 4.51 11.23
CA THR A 97 9.78 4.74 10.84
C THR A 97 9.99 4.84 9.34
N GLY A 98 9.13 4.22 8.55
CA GLY A 98 9.28 4.10 7.10
C GLY A 98 9.97 2.81 6.67
N ARG A 99 10.50 2.02 7.61
CA ARG A 99 11.24 0.80 7.26
C ARG A 99 10.37 -0.28 6.64
N THR A 100 9.16 -0.45 7.17
CA THR A 100 8.19 -1.38 6.60
C THR A 100 7.85 -1.00 5.16
N ILE A 101 7.65 0.29 4.93
CA ILE A 101 7.28 0.79 3.58
C ILE A 101 8.44 0.63 2.61
N ARG A 102 9.67 0.90 3.05
CA ARG A 102 10.84 0.67 2.20
C ARG A 102 10.91 -0.78 1.75
N ALA A 103 10.72 -1.71 2.68
CA ALA A 103 10.72 -3.13 2.37
C ALA A 103 9.58 -3.49 1.41
N ALA A 104 8.42 -2.89 1.60
CA ALA A 104 7.28 -3.14 0.73
C ALA A 104 7.52 -2.63 -0.69
N ILE A 105 8.16 -1.47 -0.83
CA ILE A 105 8.52 -0.94 -2.14
C ILE A 105 9.45 -1.91 -2.88
N ASP A 106 10.47 -2.43 -2.19
CA ASP A 106 11.37 -3.41 -2.79
C ASP A 106 10.61 -4.65 -3.26
N CYS A 107 9.66 -5.10 -2.45
CA CYS A 107 8.86 -6.25 -2.81
C CYS A 107 8.00 -6.00 -4.05
N VAL A 108 7.37 -4.84 -4.13
CA VAL A 108 6.55 -4.47 -5.29
C VAL A 108 7.41 -4.43 -6.55
N LEU A 109 8.61 -3.88 -6.45
CA LEU A 109 9.49 -3.73 -7.61
C LEU A 109 10.00 -5.07 -8.14
N ASP A 110 9.90 -6.15 -7.37
CA ASP A 110 10.19 -7.49 -7.87
C ASP A 110 9.11 -8.01 -8.82
N TYR A 111 7.92 -7.40 -8.80
CA TYR A 111 6.81 -7.82 -9.65
C TYR A 111 6.73 -7.05 -10.96
N GLY A 112 7.44 -5.95 -11.07
CA GLY A 112 7.40 -5.16 -12.29
C GLY A 112 7.84 -3.74 -12.04
N ARG A 113 7.66 -2.89 -13.04
CA ARG A 113 8.04 -1.48 -12.96
C ARG A 113 6.80 -0.61 -13.07
N PRO A 114 6.19 -0.27 -11.94
CA PRO A 114 5.05 0.66 -11.96
C PRO A 114 5.50 2.04 -12.44
N ARG A 115 4.56 2.78 -12.99
CA ARG A 115 4.83 4.16 -13.37
C ARG A 115 5.10 5.00 -12.13
N ARG A 116 4.36 4.74 -11.07
CA ARG A 116 4.47 5.48 -9.81
C ARG A 116 3.96 4.62 -8.66
N ILE A 117 4.55 4.80 -7.50
CA ILE A 117 4.06 4.21 -6.27
C ILE A 117 3.63 5.35 -5.35
N TRP A 118 2.36 5.32 -4.98
CA TRP A 118 1.79 6.23 -3.98
C TRP A 118 1.71 5.49 -2.66
N LEU A 119 1.65 6.22 -1.56
CA LEU A 119 1.53 5.63 -0.23
C LEU A 119 0.27 6.11 0.46
N ALA A 120 -0.56 5.18 0.88
CA ALA A 120 -1.77 5.44 1.66
C ALA A 120 -1.66 4.72 2.99
N VAL A 121 -1.85 5.45 4.09
CA VAL A 121 -1.80 4.85 5.42
C VAL A 121 -3.01 5.30 6.21
N LEU A 122 -3.54 4.40 7.03
CA LEU A 122 -4.69 4.73 7.86
C LEU A 122 -4.27 5.66 8.99
N PHE A 123 -3.14 5.37 9.62
CA PHE A 123 -2.60 6.18 10.71
C PHE A 123 -1.14 6.53 10.47
N ASP A 124 -0.81 7.82 10.60
CA ASP A 124 0.57 8.29 10.58
C ASP A 124 0.96 8.65 12.01
N ARG A 125 1.93 7.92 12.57
CA ARG A 125 2.39 8.12 13.95
C ARG A 125 3.60 9.04 14.06
N GLY A 126 4.14 9.50 12.94
CA GLY A 126 5.40 10.23 12.96
C GLY A 126 6.58 9.30 13.24
N GLY A 127 7.69 9.86 13.67
CA GLY A 127 8.86 9.07 14.07
C GLY A 127 9.66 8.48 12.90
N ARG A 128 9.72 9.20 11.78
CA ARG A 128 10.45 8.72 10.60
C ARG A 128 11.92 8.54 10.88
N GLU A 129 12.47 7.45 10.35
CA GLU A 129 13.90 7.19 10.28
C GLU A 129 14.36 7.20 8.83
N LEU A 130 13.45 6.96 7.88
CA LEU A 130 13.72 7.00 6.46
C LEU A 130 12.88 8.11 5.82
N PRO A 131 13.32 8.67 4.69
CA PRO A 131 12.59 9.75 4.03
C PRO A 131 11.38 9.24 3.26
N VAL A 132 10.38 8.77 3.98
CA VAL A 132 9.14 8.25 3.45
C VAL A 132 8.02 9.21 3.83
N HIS A 133 7.20 9.56 2.85
CA HIS A 133 6.10 10.49 3.06
C HIS A 133 4.79 9.89 2.53
N PRO A 134 3.73 9.89 3.33
CA PRO A 134 2.45 9.36 2.86
C PRO A 134 1.74 10.39 1.98
N ASP A 135 1.17 9.91 0.89
CA ASP A 135 0.38 10.75 0.00
C ASP A 135 -1.07 10.87 0.50
N PHE A 136 -1.56 9.82 1.11
CA PHE A 136 -2.93 9.77 1.61
C PHE A 136 -2.90 9.27 3.05
N VAL A 137 -3.48 10.04 3.96
CA VAL A 137 -3.46 9.73 5.39
C VAL A 137 -4.87 9.74 5.94
N GLY A 138 -5.22 8.71 6.68
CA GLY A 138 -6.48 8.69 7.38
C GLY A 138 -6.47 9.66 8.55
N LYS A 139 -5.57 9.41 9.50
CA LYS A 139 -5.41 10.27 10.67
C LYS A 139 -3.95 10.36 11.07
N THR A 140 -3.54 11.54 11.52
CA THR A 140 -2.24 11.72 12.15
C THR A 140 -2.44 11.51 13.64
N VAL A 141 -1.57 10.70 14.24
CA VAL A 141 -1.67 10.34 15.65
C VAL A 141 -0.40 10.75 16.37
N ASP A 142 -0.55 11.49 17.44
CA ASP A 142 0.58 11.83 18.30
C ASP A 142 0.88 10.65 19.22
N VAL A 143 2.16 10.41 19.45
CA VAL A 143 2.60 9.29 20.29
C VAL A 143 3.35 9.82 21.50
#